data_51575ba57b8233dc00023ce69ee16136
#
_entry.id   51575ba57b8233dc00023ce69ee16136
#
_cell.length_a   1.000
_cell.length_b   1.000
_cell.length_c   1.000
_cell.angle_alpha   90.00
_cell.angle_beta   90.00
_cell.angle_gamma   90.00
#
_symmetry.space_group_name_H-M   'P 1'
#
loop_
_entity.id
_entity.type
_entity.pdbx_description
1 polymer ?
#
loop_
_entity_poly.entity_id
_entity_poly.type
_entity_poly.pdbx_seq_one_letter_code
_entity_poly.pdbx_strand_id
1 'polypeptide(L)'
;MTAPGWSGCARRGRRWWLAAVVAVLAGCDGAEVPAGDDAGPSDADAAGAVPVVRRTATYPVLSSTHVYGQGLRHSAWGGGTTSPIDLQLDLFEPQGAPAGRPALVIIHGGGFSGGSRTQAELRSFAEYFTARGWVCISIDYRLTGDRGTLPARWVQYLEDQVPPSSQGQAAALYPAARDAKAAVRWLYANASTYQLNTDYVTAMGGSAGSYLAIVLGVTDPQDFRDEVSASEDPTLASTHLDQPARVRTVIDHWGGLEHLRILEALDGRSRFDDGDAPVSIVHGTADATVPFTEAEALRAAYVATGVAYAFHPLEGVGHGAWTATVGGATLEELAIAFVIEQQALVVSE
;
A
#
# COMPACT_ATOMS: atom_id res chain seq x y z
N MET A 1 15.00 -42.71 29.15
CA MET A 1 15.19 -43.30 27.82
C MET A 1 15.36 -42.15 26.84
N THR A 2 16.49 -42.11 26.30
CA THR A 2 17.27 -41.24 25.41
C THR A 2 16.49 -40.55 24.30
N ALA A 3 16.71 -39.24 24.20
CA ALA A 3 16.44 -38.42 23.01
C ALA A 3 17.53 -38.63 21.93
N PRO A 4 17.23 -38.53 20.65
CA PRO A 4 18.25 -38.36 19.62
C PRO A 4 18.45 -36.89 19.21
N GLY A 5 19.72 -36.51 19.19
CA GLY A 5 20.18 -35.22 18.71
C GLY A 5 20.14 -35.09 17.19
N TRP A 6 20.03 -33.86 16.71
CA TRP A 6 20.23 -33.49 15.30
C TRP A 6 21.47 -32.63 15.16
N SER A 7 22.42 -33.19 14.41
CA SER A 7 23.68 -32.59 13.99
C SER A 7 23.47 -31.61 12.83
N GLY A 8 24.25 -30.53 12.86
CA GLY A 8 24.25 -29.47 11.87
C GLY A 8 24.73 -29.91 10.48
N CYS A 9 24.31 -29.13 9.48
CA CYS A 9 24.89 -29.17 8.15
C CYS A 9 25.25 -27.74 7.72
N ALA A 10 26.55 -27.46 7.71
CA ALA A 10 27.15 -26.25 7.19
C ALA A 10 27.05 -26.24 5.66
N ARG A 11 26.55 -25.17 5.05
CA ARG A 11 26.65 -24.95 3.61
C ARG A 11 27.77 -23.96 3.28
N ARG A 12 28.66 -24.44 2.42
CA ARG A 12 29.90 -23.81 1.93
C ARG A 12 29.57 -22.62 1.03
N GLY A 13 30.33 -21.52 1.23
CA GLY A 13 30.36 -20.35 0.35
C GLY A 13 30.93 -20.66 -1.04
N ARG A 14 30.39 -20.04 -2.05
CA ARG A 14 30.99 -19.96 -3.40
C ARG A 14 31.58 -18.56 -3.58
N ARG A 15 32.92 -18.55 -3.72
CA ARG A 15 33.72 -17.40 -4.15
C ARG A 15 33.56 -17.24 -5.65
N TRP A 16 33.31 -16.05 -6.15
CA TRP A 16 33.45 -15.68 -7.56
C TRP A 16 34.63 -14.72 -7.75
N TRP A 17 35.42 -14.98 -8.75
CA TRP A 17 36.70 -14.40 -9.08
C TRP A 17 36.59 -13.01 -9.67
N LEU A 18 37.50 -12.10 -9.25
CA LEU A 18 37.85 -10.86 -9.93
C LEU A 18 38.68 -11.17 -11.19
N ALA A 19 38.24 -10.66 -12.33
CA ALA A 19 39.07 -10.56 -13.55
C ALA A 19 39.44 -9.09 -13.76
N ALA A 20 40.72 -8.79 -13.61
CA ALA A 20 41.32 -7.50 -13.95
C ALA A 20 41.56 -7.43 -15.46
N VAL A 21 41.12 -6.34 -16.10
CA VAL A 21 41.53 -5.99 -17.47
C VAL A 21 42.41 -4.73 -17.40
N VAL A 22 43.65 -4.88 -17.84
CA VAL A 22 44.61 -3.79 -18.01
C VAL A 22 44.31 -3.11 -19.35
N ALA A 23 44.10 -1.81 -19.35
CA ALA A 23 44.00 -0.99 -20.56
C ALA A 23 45.26 -0.13 -20.72
N VAL A 24 45.83 -0.22 -21.88
CA VAL A 24 47.05 0.45 -22.37
C VAL A 24 46.72 1.94 -22.67
N LEU A 25 47.57 2.84 -22.20
CA LEU A 25 47.57 4.26 -22.53
C LEU A 25 48.17 4.49 -23.94
N ALA A 26 47.45 5.23 -24.77
CA ALA A 26 48.02 5.97 -25.89
C ALA A 26 47.42 7.40 -25.86
N GLY A 27 48.27 8.39 -25.71
CA GLY A 27 47.88 9.79 -25.70
C GLY A 27 47.64 10.36 -27.09
N CYS A 28 46.91 11.48 -27.15
CA CYS A 28 47.15 12.62 -28.06
C CYS A 28 46.13 13.76 -27.78
N ASP A 29 46.73 14.92 -27.62
CA ASP A 29 46.31 16.27 -27.96
C ASP A 29 44.99 16.89 -27.50
N GLY A 30 45.17 18.08 -26.89
CA GLY A 30 44.20 18.97 -26.35
C GLY A 30 43.16 19.52 -27.37
N ALA A 31 41.94 19.49 -26.92
CA ALA A 31 40.88 20.39 -27.37
C ALA A 31 40.19 20.99 -26.14
N GLU A 32 40.14 22.29 -26.04
CA GLU A 32 39.38 23.03 -25.03
C GLU A 32 37.91 22.60 -25.14
N VAL A 33 37.36 22.06 -24.06
CA VAL A 33 35.95 21.76 -23.89
C VAL A 33 35.29 23.06 -23.40
N PRO A 34 34.26 23.59 -24.09
CA PRO A 34 33.47 24.72 -23.55
C PRO A 34 32.75 24.23 -22.26
N ALA A 35 32.69 25.13 -21.27
CA ALA A 35 31.95 24.92 -20.04
C ALA A 35 30.51 24.53 -20.40
N GLY A 36 30.19 23.24 -20.16
CA GLY A 36 28.85 22.72 -20.31
C GLY A 36 27.99 23.19 -19.13
N ASP A 37 26.81 23.71 -19.47
CA ASP A 37 25.75 24.03 -18.53
C ASP A 37 25.53 22.82 -17.61
N ASP A 38 25.53 23.09 -16.29
CA ASP A 38 25.07 22.15 -15.26
C ASP A 38 23.53 21.95 -15.40
N ALA A 39 23.13 21.22 -16.44
CA ALA A 39 21.79 20.66 -16.49
C ALA A 39 21.74 19.55 -15.46
N GLY A 40 21.01 19.75 -14.38
CA GLY A 40 20.70 18.70 -13.42
C GLY A 40 20.12 17.48 -14.12
N PRO A 41 20.09 16.30 -13.45
CA PRO A 41 19.64 15.06 -14.06
C PRO A 41 18.26 15.24 -14.70
N SER A 42 18.11 14.74 -15.93
CA SER A 42 16.83 14.82 -16.66
C SER A 42 15.76 13.98 -15.93
N ASP A 43 14.49 14.36 -16.07
CA ASP A 43 13.36 13.62 -15.47
C ASP A 43 13.34 12.13 -15.82
N ALA A 44 13.95 11.73 -16.95
CA ALA A 44 14.11 10.35 -17.38
C ALA A 44 15.14 9.56 -16.54
N ASP A 45 16.20 10.23 -16.05
CA ASP A 45 17.23 9.61 -15.21
C ASP A 45 16.74 9.41 -13.77
N ALA A 46 15.77 10.21 -13.32
CA ALA A 46 15.17 10.11 -11.99
C ALA A 46 14.22 8.93 -11.84
N ALA A 47 13.60 8.45 -12.92
CA ALA A 47 12.63 7.35 -12.91
C ALA A 47 13.25 5.98 -12.60
N GLY A 48 14.56 5.81 -12.74
CA GLY A 48 15.26 4.54 -12.45
C GLY A 48 16.13 4.58 -11.19
N ALA A 49 16.30 5.74 -10.56
CA ALA A 49 17.16 5.88 -9.39
C ALA A 49 16.43 5.45 -8.09
N VAL A 50 17.17 4.81 -7.17
CA VAL A 50 16.65 4.51 -5.83
C VAL A 50 16.36 5.83 -5.10
N PRO A 51 15.15 6.02 -4.53
CA PRO A 51 14.81 7.24 -3.81
C PRO A 51 15.77 7.53 -2.65
N VAL A 52 16.10 8.82 -2.48
CA VAL A 52 16.86 9.32 -1.33
C VAL A 52 15.90 9.97 -0.34
N VAL A 53 15.87 9.45 0.87
CA VAL A 53 15.00 9.93 1.94
C VAL A 53 15.82 10.48 3.10
N ARG A 54 15.20 11.26 3.99
CA ARG A 54 15.89 11.87 5.13
C ARG A 54 15.65 11.08 6.41
N ARG A 55 16.69 10.98 7.24
CA ARG A 55 16.58 10.42 8.59
C ARG A 55 15.68 11.27 9.49
N THR A 56 15.82 12.59 9.39
CA THR A 56 15.08 13.56 10.20
C THR A 56 14.07 14.33 9.35
N ALA A 57 13.08 14.94 9.99
CA ALA A 57 12.12 15.83 9.33
C ALA A 57 12.87 17.06 8.75
N THR A 58 12.92 17.16 7.44
CA THR A 58 13.72 18.16 6.72
C THR A 58 12.87 19.05 5.83
N TYR A 59 11.85 18.47 5.17
CA TYR A 59 11.08 19.18 4.15
C TYR A 59 9.80 19.78 4.73
N PRO A 60 9.49 21.05 4.43
CA PRO A 60 8.16 21.62 4.68
C PRO A 60 7.11 20.80 3.94
N VAL A 61 5.95 20.61 4.58
CA VAL A 61 4.84 19.85 4.02
C VAL A 61 3.80 20.80 3.44
N LEU A 62 3.50 20.66 2.15
CA LEU A 62 2.38 21.30 1.50
C LEU A 62 1.25 20.30 1.35
N SER A 63 0.00 20.68 1.70
CA SER A 63 -1.17 19.82 1.50
C SER A 63 -2.18 20.45 0.56
N SER A 64 -2.84 19.61 -0.24
CA SER A 64 -3.93 19.97 -1.15
C SER A 64 -4.93 18.83 -1.28
N THR A 65 -6.17 19.14 -1.68
CA THR A 65 -7.22 18.15 -1.89
C THR A 65 -7.48 17.96 -3.38
N HIS A 66 -7.62 16.70 -3.82
CA HIS A 66 -7.87 16.33 -5.20
C HIS A 66 -9.00 15.32 -5.30
N VAL A 67 -9.64 15.24 -6.49
CA VAL A 67 -10.51 14.14 -6.88
C VAL A 67 -9.67 13.13 -7.66
N TYR A 68 -9.59 11.89 -7.17
CA TYR A 68 -8.81 10.84 -7.83
C TYR A 68 -9.63 9.95 -8.76
N GLY A 69 -10.95 10.10 -8.74
CA GLY A 69 -11.90 9.40 -9.59
C GLY A 69 -13.31 9.64 -9.11
N GLN A 70 -14.24 8.98 -9.76
CA GLN A 70 -15.64 8.94 -9.32
C GLN A 70 -16.07 7.50 -9.04
N GLY A 71 -17.01 7.34 -8.11
CA GLY A 71 -17.69 6.09 -7.82
C GLY A 71 -19.19 6.21 -8.04
N LEU A 72 -19.85 5.14 -8.48
CA LEU A 72 -21.31 5.11 -8.59
C LEU A 72 -21.92 4.76 -7.23
N ARG A 73 -22.85 5.62 -6.78
CA ARG A 73 -23.69 5.39 -5.60
C ARG A 73 -25.06 4.89 -6.04
N HIS A 74 -25.63 3.93 -5.30
CA HIS A 74 -26.97 3.44 -5.48
C HIS A 74 -27.87 3.78 -4.29
N SER A 75 -29.17 4.03 -4.52
CA SER A 75 -30.15 4.27 -3.46
C SER A 75 -30.52 2.99 -2.70
N ALA A 76 -30.27 1.81 -3.29
CA ALA A 76 -30.43 0.49 -2.66
C ALA A 76 -29.35 -0.47 -3.16
N TRP A 77 -28.99 -1.48 -2.37
CA TRP A 77 -28.12 -2.56 -2.82
C TRP A 77 -28.74 -3.31 -4.01
N GLY A 78 -27.94 -3.53 -5.05
CA GLY A 78 -28.37 -4.23 -6.25
C GLY A 78 -29.33 -3.47 -7.16
N GLY A 79 -29.57 -2.16 -6.94
CA GLY A 79 -30.47 -1.39 -7.81
C GLY A 79 -30.85 -0.01 -7.30
N GLY A 80 -31.99 0.49 -7.79
CA GLY A 80 -32.50 1.84 -7.47
C GLY A 80 -31.91 2.93 -8.37
N THR A 81 -32.08 4.19 -7.95
CA THR A 81 -31.47 5.34 -8.65
C THR A 81 -29.98 5.42 -8.37
N THR A 82 -29.21 5.84 -9.36
CA THR A 82 -27.75 5.98 -9.26
C THR A 82 -27.33 7.44 -9.36
N SER A 83 -26.20 7.77 -8.73
CA SER A 83 -25.54 9.07 -8.88
C SER A 83 -24.03 8.91 -8.71
N PRO A 84 -23.22 9.64 -9.48
CA PRO A 84 -21.78 9.67 -9.25
C PRO A 84 -21.47 10.43 -7.96
N ILE A 85 -20.39 10.02 -7.28
CA ILE A 85 -19.77 10.74 -6.17
C ILE A 85 -18.28 10.90 -6.45
N ASP A 86 -17.74 12.05 -6.09
CA ASP A 86 -16.31 12.29 -6.19
C ASP A 86 -15.56 11.52 -5.08
N LEU A 87 -14.53 10.79 -5.50
CA LEU A 87 -13.61 10.10 -4.62
C LEU A 87 -12.42 11.04 -4.36
N GLN A 88 -12.28 11.51 -3.12
CA GLN A 88 -11.32 12.54 -2.76
C GLN A 88 -10.10 11.97 -2.05
N LEU A 89 -8.96 12.65 -2.24
CA LEU A 89 -7.75 12.45 -1.48
C LEU A 89 -7.18 13.78 -1.00
N ASP A 90 -6.47 13.73 0.13
CA ASP A 90 -5.56 14.80 0.55
C ASP A 90 -4.14 14.38 0.19
N LEU A 91 -3.47 15.21 -0.60
CA LEU A 91 -2.09 15.05 -1.03
C LEU A 91 -1.17 15.84 -0.11
N PHE A 92 -0.04 15.26 0.26
CA PHE A 92 1.03 15.88 1.04
C PHE A 92 2.33 15.80 0.26
N GLU A 93 2.94 16.95 -0.03
CA GLU A 93 4.14 17.08 -0.84
C GLU A 93 5.32 17.62 -0.04
N PRO A 94 6.52 17.01 -0.16
CA PRO A 94 7.75 17.50 0.47
C PRO A 94 8.33 18.64 -0.37
N GLN A 95 8.23 19.88 0.11
CA GLN A 95 8.71 21.05 -0.61
C GLN A 95 10.24 21.06 -0.70
N GLY A 96 10.76 21.11 -1.94
CA GLY A 96 12.20 21.14 -2.20
C GLY A 96 12.90 19.77 -2.11
N ALA A 97 12.15 18.67 -1.92
CA ALA A 97 12.74 17.33 -2.04
C ALA A 97 13.12 17.02 -3.49
N PRO A 98 14.20 16.26 -3.74
CA PRO A 98 14.60 15.87 -5.10
C PRO A 98 13.52 15.02 -5.79
N ALA A 99 13.61 14.93 -7.13
CA ALA A 99 12.78 14.05 -7.93
C ALA A 99 13.05 12.55 -7.66
N GLY A 100 12.17 11.67 -8.12
CA GLY A 100 12.25 10.23 -7.86
C GLY A 100 11.75 9.85 -6.47
N ARG A 101 10.77 10.58 -5.94
CA ARG A 101 10.23 10.43 -4.59
C ARG A 101 9.46 9.12 -4.41
N PRO A 102 9.58 8.42 -3.27
CA PRO A 102 8.69 7.32 -2.94
C PRO A 102 7.29 7.84 -2.56
N ALA A 103 6.28 6.98 -2.63
CA ALA A 103 4.91 7.34 -2.29
C ALA A 103 4.32 6.49 -1.17
N LEU A 104 3.38 7.07 -0.40
CA LEU A 104 2.61 6.40 0.64
C LEU A 104 1.11 6.67 0.44
N VAL A 105 0.34 5.59 0.28
CA VAL A 105 -1.12 5.62 0.26
C VAL A 105 -1.63 5.28 1.65
N ILE A 106 -2.38 6.19 2.25
CA ILE A 106 -2.91 6.07 3.62
C ILE A 106 -4.41 5.91 3.55
N ILE A 107 -4.95 4.89 4.24
CA ILE A 107 -6.33 4.47 4.13
C ILE A 107 -6.97 4.44 5.52
N HIS A 108 -8.08 5.18 5.70
CA HIS A 108 -8.74 5.30 6.99
C HIS A 108 -9.49 4.03 7.41
N GLY A 109 -9.65 3.85 8.72
CA GLY A 109 -10.53 2.86 9.32
C GLY A 109 -12.00 3.30 9.39
N GLY A 110 -12.77 2.63 10.25
CA GLY A 110 -14.20 2.98 10.49
C GLY A 110 -15.18 1.90 10.06
N GLY A 111 -14.75 0.65 9.96
CA GLY A 111 -15.59 -0.54 9.70
C GLY A 111 -16.36 -0.46 8.38
N PHE A 112 -15.84 0.23 7.37
CA PHE A 112 -16.50 0.50 6.08
C PHE A 112 -17.82 1.27 6.18
N SER A 113 -18.14 1.81 7.35
CA SER A 113 -19.39 2.56 7.60
C SER A 113 -19.17 4.02 7.98
N GLY A 114 -17.92 4.41 8.26
CA GLY A 114 -17.53 5.76 8.66
C GLY A 114 -16.02 5.96 8.48
N GLY A 115 -15.52 7.09 9.01
CA GLY A 115 -14.15 7.54 8.83
C GLY A 115 -13.99 8.50 7.65
N SER A 116 -12.81 9.05 7.52
CA SER A 116 -12.45 9.91 6.37
C SER A 116 -10.93 10.07 6.27
N ARG A 117 -10.47 10.55 5.11
CA ARG A 117 -9.08 10.91 4.83
C ARG A 117 -8.49 11.96 5.79
N THR A 118 -9.34 12.69 6.51
CA THR A 118 -8.92 13.77 7.42
C THR A 118 -8.67 13.30 8.86
N GLN A 119 -8.71 11.99 9.13
CA GLN A 119 -8.47 11.42 10.45
C GLN A 119 -7.08 11.85 10.98
N ALA A 120 -7.01 12.31 12.22
CA ALA A 120 -5.82 12.97 12.77
C ALA A 120 -4.58 12.06 12.79
N GLU A 121 -4.76 10.80 13.15
CA GLU A 121 -3.68 9.79 13.21
C GLU A 121 -3.09 9.54 11.82
N LEU A 122 -3.93 9.47 10.78
CA LEU A 122 -3.48 9.28 9.40
C LEU A 122 -2.72 10.50 8.89
N ARG A 123 -3.20 11.69 9.26
CA ARG A 123 -2.50 12.94 8.95
C ARG A 123 -1.12 12.99 9.61
N SER A 124 -0.98 12.52 10.85
CA SER A 124 0.31 12.41 11.53
C SER A 124 1.30 11.54 10.74
N PHE A 125 0.86 10.37 10.27
CA PHE A 125 1.69 9.52 9.38
C PHE A 125 2.05 10.25 8.07
N ALA A 126 1.08 10.90 7.42
CA ALA A 126 1.33 11.64 6.18
C ALA A 126 2.40 12.73 6.38
N GLU A 127 2.26 13.55 7.41
CA GLU A 127 3.21 14.62 7.74
C GLU A 127 4.59 14.07 8.13
N TYR A 128 4.62 12.96 8.91
CA TYR A 128 5.86 12.30 9.33
C TYR A 128 6.69 11.80 8.14
N PHE A 129 6.06 11.09 7.20
CA PHE A 129 6.72 10.58 6.01
C PHE A 129 7.08 11.70 5.02
N THR A 130 6.14 12.62 4.78
CA THR A 130 6.35 13.73 3.83
C THR A 130 7.50 14.63 4.25
N ALA A 131 7.62 14.97 5.54
CA ALA A 131 8.75 15.75 6.04
C ALA A 131 10.11 15.06 5.82
N ARG A 132 10.12 13.78 5.46
CA ARG A 132 11.31 12.97 5.16
C ARG A 132 11.51 12.63 3.68
N GLY A 133 10.63 13.14 2.79
CA GLY A 133 10.81 13.06 1.34
C GLY A 133 9.80 12.19 0.59
N TRP A 134 8.82 11.60 1.26
CA TRP A 134 7.71 10.87 0.59
C TRP A 134 6.65 11.84 0.08
N VAL A 135 6.02 11.49 -1.02
CA VAL A 135 4.71 12.05 -1.37
C VAL A 135 3.65 11.13 -0.76
N CYS A 136 2.77 11.70 0.06
CA CYS A 136 1.72 10.91 0.73
C CYS A 136 0.34 11.31 0.22
N ILE A 137 -0.56 10.33 0.09
CA ILE A 137 -1.98 10.59 -0.12
C ILE A 137 -2.79 9.91 0.98
N SER A 138 -3.78 10.61 1.53
CA SER A 138 -4.81 10.04 2.41
C SER A 138 -6.13 10.06 1.67
N ILE A 139 -6.82 8.92 1.56
CA ILE A 139 -7.96 8.74 0.67
C ILE A 139 -9.28 8.55 1.40
N ASP A 140 -10.37 9.08 0.82
CA ASP A 140 -11.72 8.59 1.07
C ASP A 140 -12.01 7.43 0.11
N TYR A 141 -12.90 6.54 0.50
CA TYR A 141 -13.41 5.45 -0.31
C TYR A 141 -14.90 5.23 -0.02
N ARG A 142 -15.64 4.56 -0.91
CA ARG A 142 -17.09 4.32 -0.74
C ARG A 142 -17.37 3.45 0.47
N LEU A 143 -18.34 3.89 1.27
CA LEU A 143 -18.78 3.26 2.52
C LEU A 143 -20.11 2.50 2.29
N THR A 144 -20.57 1.80 3.32
CA THR A 144 -21.87 1.08 3.31
C THR A 144 -23.05 1.95 2.88
N GLY A 145 -23.04 3.25 3.24
CA GLY A 145 -24.06 4.23 2.85
C GLY A 145 -24.09 4.53 1.35
N ASP A 146 -22.99 4.32 0.64
CA ASP A 146 -22.86 4.60 -0.80
C ASP A 146 -23.39 3.47 -1.69
N ARG A 147 -23.44 2.24 -1.17
CA ARG A 147 -23.96 1.06 -1.87
C ARG A 147 -23.41 0.95 -3.30
N GLY A 148 -22.08 0.92 -3.43
CA GLY A 148 -21.40 0.88 -4.73
C GLY A 148 -21.79 -0.34 -5.57
N THR A 149 -21.53 -0.29 -6.86
CA THR A 149 -21.81 -1.38 -7.81
C THR A 149 -21.05 -2.65 -7.42
N LEU A 150 -21.76 -3.79 -7.42
CA LEU A 150 -21.23 -5.11 -7.10
C LEU A 150 -21.30 -6.04 -8.31
N PRO A 151 -20.32 -6.92 -8.54
CA PRO A 151 -20.45 -8.00 -9.51
C PRO A 151 -21.52 -9.01 -9.06
N ALA A 152 -22.24 -9.59 -10.01
CA ALA A 152 -23.32 -10.54 -9.73
C ALA A 152 -22.85 -11.72 -8.82
N ARG A 153 -21.65 -12.25 -9.03
CA ARG A 153 -21.09 -13.33 -8.20
C ARG A 153 -20.86 -12.91 -6.75
N TRP A 154 -20.52 -11.62 -6.52
CA TRP A 154 -20.35 -11.08 -5.16
C TRP A 154 -21.71 -10.97 -4.46
N VAL A 155 -22.75 -10.49 -5.17
CA VAL A 155 -24.13 -10.43 -4.66
C VAL A 155 -24.59 -11.82 -4.25
N GLN A 156 -24.42 -12.83 -5.12
CA GLN A 156 -24.79 -14.22 -4.82
C GLN A 156 -24.07 -14.77 -3.59
N TYR A 157 -22.76 -14.49 -3.45
CA TYR A 157 -22.01 -14.90 -2.26
C TYR A 157 -22.59 -14.27 -0.97
N LEU A 158 -22.92 -12.97 -1.01
CA LEU A 158 -23.51 -12.30 0.13
C LEU A 158 -24.84 -12.93 0.56
N GLU A 159 -25.70 -13.24 -0.42
CA GLU A 159 -27.00 -13.85 -0.17
C GLU A 159 -26.87 -15.27 0.42
N ASP A 160 -25.92 -16.07 -0.07
CA ASP A 160 -25.77 -17.47 0.28
C ASP A 160 -24.94 -17.67 1.56
N GLN A 161 -23.93 -16.84 1.82
CA GLN A 161 -22.90 -17.12 2.83
C GLN A 161 -22.84 -16.11 3.98
N VAL A 162 -23.38 -14.88 3.79
CA VAL A 162 -23.23 -13.81 4.77
C VAL A 162 -24.54 -13.58 5.52
N PRO A 163 -24.55 -13.60 6.86
CA PRO A 163 -25.74 -13.29 7.66
C PRO A 163 -26.31 -11.90 7.28
N PRO A 164 -27.65 -11.74 7.21
CA PRO A 164 -28.29 -10.48 6.79
C PRO A 164 -27.82 -9.25 7.58
N SER A 165 -27.48 -9.40 8.86
CA SER A 165 -26.96 -8.31 9.70
C SER A 165 -25.57 -7.82 9.28
N SER A 166 -24.79 -8.62 8.54
CA SER A 166 -23.43 -8.32 8.11
C SER A 166 -23.30 -8.05 6.61
N GLN A 167 -24.37 -8.31 5.82
CA GLN A 167 -24.35 -8.15 4.36
C GLN A 167 -24.01 -6.73 3.92
N GLY A 168 -24.50 -5.70 4.62
CA GLY A 168 -24.22 -4.31 4.27
C GLY A 168 -22.72 -3.97 4.37
N GLN A 169 -22.05 -4.45 5.41
CA GLN A 169 -20.62 -4.27 5.59
C GLN A 169 -19.82 -5.08 4.58
N ALA A 170 -20.15 -6.35 4.39
CA ALA A 170 -19.49 -7.22 3.41
C ALA A 170 -19.68 -6.73 1.96
N ALA A 171 -20.84 -6.13 1.64
CA ALA A 171 -21.07 -5.49 0.36
C ALA A 171 -20.17 -4.26 0.12
N ALA A 172 -19.86 -3.48 1.16
CA ALA A 172 -18.99 -2.32 1.02
C ALA A 172 -17.51 -2.67 0.73
N LEU A 173 -17.09 -3.90 1.03
CA LEU A 173 -15.72 -4.35 0.80
C LEU A 173 -15.30 -4.24 -0.67
N TYR A 174 -16.18 -4.62 -1.60
CA TYR A 174 -15.87 -4.62 -3.03
C TYR A 174 -15.64 -3.20 -3.59
N PRO A 175 -16.58 -2.23 -3.46
CA PRO A 175 -16.36 -0.88 -3.96
C PRO A 175 -15.21 -0.17 -3.26
N ALA A 176 -14.99 -0.39 -1.96
CA ALA A 176 -13.88 0.19 -1.22
C ALA A 176 -12.51 -0.30 -1.78
N ALA A 177 -12.38 -1.60 -2.08
CA ALA A 177 -11.16 -2.15 -2.69
C ALA A 177 -10.90 -1.57 -4.10
N ARG A 178 -11.94 -1.38 -4.91
CA ARG A 178 -11.84 -0.71 -6.21
C ARG A 178 -11.36 0.73 -6.08
N ASP A 179 -11.88 1.46 -5.11
CA ASP A 179 -11.53 2.85 -4.85
C ASP A 179 -10.08 2.97 -4.37
N ALA A 180 -9.64 2.10 -3.47
CA ALA A 180 -8.24 2.04 -3.05
C ALA A 180 -7.28 1.76 -4.23
N LYS A 181 -7.63 0.81 -5.12
CA LYS A 181 -6.86 0.57 -6.36
C LYS A 181 -6.90 1.77 -7.31
N ALA A 182 -8.01 2.50 -7.40
CA ALA A 182 -8.10 3.71 -8.21
C ALA A 182 -7.21 4.83 -7.69
N ALA A 183 -7.08 4.99 -6.36
CA ALA A 183 -6.17 5.96 -5.76
C ALA A 183 -4.70 5.65 -6.07
N VAL A 184 -4.29 4.38 -6.04
CA VAL A 184 -2.95 3.97 -6.47
C VAL A 184 -2.74 4.29 -7.95
N ARG A 185 -3.71 3.97 -8.82
CA ARG A 185 -3.64 4.31 -10.25
C ARG A 185 -3.54 5.82 -10.50
N TRP A 186 -4.20 6.63 -9.68
CA TRP A 186 -4.07 8.09 -9.74
C TRP A 186 -2.63 8.55 -9.46
N LEU A 187 -1.93 7.95 -8.50
CA LEU A 187 -0.50 8.22 -8.26
C LEU A 187 0.34 7.91 -9.50
N TYR A 188 0.12 6.76 -10.13
CA TYR A 188 0.83 6.39 -11.35
C TYR A 188 0.55 7.37 -12.50
N ALA A 189 -0.71 7.76 -12.70
CA ALA A 189 -1.11 8.72 -13.73
C ALA A 189 -0.50 10.12 -13.51
N ASN A 190 -0.22 10.48 -12.27
CA ASN A 190 0.33 11.79 -11.89
C ASN A 190 1.81 11.73 -11.47
N ALA A 191 2.51 10.64 -11.79
CA ALA A 191 3.87 10.40 -11.32
C ALA A 191 4.85 11.52 -11.75
N SER A 192 4.77 11.99 -12.98
CA SER A 192 5.62 13.09 -13.48
C SER A 192 5.31 14.42 -12.77
N THR A 193 4.04 14.72 -12.53
CA THR A 193 3.60 15.94 -11.85
C THR A 193 4.17 16.07 -10.45
N TYR A 194 4.15 14.95 -9.69
CA TYR A 194 4.63 14.91 -8.31
C TYR A 194 6.05 14.34 -8.16
N GLN A 195 6.73 14.13 -9.29
CA GLN A 195 8.10 13.63 -9.36
C GLN A 195 8.30 12.29 -8.60
N LEU A 196 7.34 11.37 -8.78
CA LEU A 196 7.34 10.07 -8.12
C LEU A 196 8.21 9.05 -8.86
N ASN A 197 8.81 8.14 -8.09
CA ASN A 197 9.23 6.84 -8.60
C ASN A 197 8.19 5.80 -8.19
N THR A 198 7.37 5.35 -9.13
CA THR A 198 6.24 4.44 -8.90
C THR A 198 6.66 3.01 -8.53
N ASP A 199 7.94 2.67 -8.65
CA ASP A 199 8.48 1.40 -8.13
C ASP A 199 8.55 1.37 -6.59
N TYR A 200 8.30 2.51 -5.92
CA TYR A 200 8.45 2.69 -4.48
C TYR A 200 7.15 3.21 -3.84
N VAL A 201 6.05 2.54 -4.11
CA VAL A 201 4.74 2.85 -3.51
C VAL A 201 4.48 1.94 -2.31
N THR A 202 4.12 2.52 -1.18
CA THR A 202 3.68 1.81 0.03
C THR A 202 2.20 2.04 0.26
N ALA A 203 1.46 1.02 0.71
CA ALA A 203 0.10 1.16 1.22
C ALA A 203 0.08 0.98 2.73
N MET A 204 -0.67 1.80 3.45
CA MET A 204 -0.90 1.65 4.87
C MET A 204 -2.34 1.93 5.27
N GLY A 205 -2.77 1.33 6.37
CA GLY A 205 -4.07 1.63 6.96
C GLY A 205 -4.18 1.13 8.39
N GLY A 206 -5.29 1.47 9.02
CA GLY A 206 -5.69 0.91 10.31
C GLY A 206 -7.11 0.34 10.24
N SER A 207 -7.37 -0.81 10.87
CA SER A 207 -8.69 -1.45 10.86
C SER A 207 -9.19 -1.68 9.42
N ALA A 208 -10.37 -1.20 9.04
CA ALA A 208 -10.89 -1.29 7.68
C ALA A 208 -9.91 -0.80 6.61
N GLY A 209 -9.13 0.26 6.89
CA GLY A 209 -8.09 0.74 5.97
C GLY A 209 -6.95 -0.24 5.78
N SER A 210 -6.63 -1.02 6.81
CA SER A 210 -5.61 -2.06 6.71
C SER A 210 -6.07 -3.26 5.89
N TYR A 211 -7.36 -3.64 5.96
CA TYR A 211 -7.94 -4.62 5.02
C TYR A 211 -7.68 -4.21 3.57
N LEU A 212 -7.86 -2.91 3.25
CA LEU A 212 -7.62 -2.39 1.91
C LEU A 212 -6.12 -2.32 1.56
N ALA A 213 -5.26 -1.97 2.52
CA ALA A 213 -3.82 -1.98 2.31
C ALA A 213 -3.30 -3.40 2.00
N ILE A 214 -3.80 -4.43 2.71
CA ILE A 214 -3.49 -5.84 2.43
C ILE A 214 -3.98 -6.23 1.02
N VAL A 215 -5.22 -5.85 0.65
CA VAL A 215 -5.74 -6.05 -0.71
C VAL A 215 -4.80 -5.49 -1.78
N LEU A 216 -4.28 -4.28 -1.58
CA LEU A 216 -3.36 -3.66 -2.53
C LEU A 216 -2.04 -4.43 -2.67
N GLY A 217 -1.58 -5.08 -1.60
CA GLY A 217 -0.31 -5.82 -1.57
C GLY A 217 -0.38 -7.26 -2.06
N VAL A 218 -1.58 -7.88 -2.06
CA VAL A 218 -1.74 -9.33 -2.24
C VAL A 218 -2.56 -9.69 -3.48
N THR A 219 -3.50 -8.83 -3.91
CA THR A 219 -4.42 -9.20 -4.98
C THR A 219 -3.83 -8.99 -6.38
N ASP A 220 -4.28 -9.83 -7.31
CA ASP A 220 -3.90 -9.75 -8.71
C ASP A 220 -4.31 -8.41 -9.36
N PRO A 221 -3.66 -7.98 -10.45
CA PRO A 221 -3.98 -6.73 -11.14
C PRO A 221 -5.44 -6.61 -11.60
N GLN A 222 -6.08 -7.73 -11.96
CA GLN A 222 -7.47 -7.80 -12.42
C GLN A 222 -8.50 -7.81 -11.28
N ASP A 223 -8.13 -8.27 -10.09
CA ASP A 223 -9.05 -8.32 -8.95
C ASP A 223 -9.52 -6.90 -8.59
N PHE A 224 -10.82 -6.76 -8.29
CA PHE A 224 -11.46 -5.47 -8.03
C PHE A 224 -11.29 -4.44 -9.15
N ARG A 225 -11.07 -4.89 -10.38
CA ARG A 225 -10.91 -4.05 -11.58
C ARG A 225 -11.86 -4.47 -12.69
N ASP A 226 -11.84 -5.73 -13.08
CA ASP A 226 -12.44 -6.20 -14.34
C ASP A 226 -13.80 -6.87 -14.17
N GLU A 227 -14.27 -7.10 -12.93
CA GLU A 227 -15.51 -7.82 -12.63
C GLU A 227 -16.79 -7.00 -12.84
N VAL A 228 -16.69 -5.66 -12.93
CA VAL A 228 -17.77 -4.73 -13.24
C VAL A 228 -17.41 -3.97 -14.51
N SER A 229 -18.29 -4.01 -15.49
CA SER A 229 -18.11 -3.34 -16.78
C SER A 229 -18.42 -1.83 -16.73
N ALA A 230 -17.93 -1.09 -17.71
CA ALA A 230 -18.26 0.34 -17.86
C ALA A 230 -19.75 0.60 -18.17
N SER A 231 -20.50 -0.40 -18.61
CA SER A 231 -21.96 -0.29 -18.77
C SER A 231 -22.71 -0.43 -17.45
N GLU A 232 -22.16 -1.16 -16.49
CA GLU A 232 -22.70 -1.31 -15.13
C GLU A 232 -22.30 -0.13 -14.24
N ASP A 233 -21.07 0.37 -14.42
CA ASP A 233 -20.55 1.52 -13.68
C ASP A 233 -19.78 2.47 -14.62
N PRO A 234 -20.45 3.47 -15.22
CA PRO A 234 -19.79 4.42 -16.13
C PRO A 234 -18.72 5.29 -15.46
N THR A 235 -18.72 5.40 -14.13
CA THR A 235 -17.70 6.20 -13.40
C THR A 235 -16.29 5.59 -13.47
N LEU A 236 -16.19 4.30 -13.87
CA LEU A 236 -14.93 3.61 -14.09
C LEU A 236 -14.00 4.33 -15.08
N ALA A 237 -14.57 5.06 -16.05
CA ALA A 237 -13.79 5.84 -17.01
C ALA A 237 -12.88 6.91 -16.34
N SER A 238 -13.21 7.33 -15.12
CA SER A 238 -12.46 8.33 -14.35
C SER A 238 -11.39 7.73 -13.43
N THR A 239 -11.22 6.40 -13.39
CA THR A 239 -10.39 5.70 -12.39
C THR A 239 -9.06 5.20 -12.93
N HIS A 240 -8.56 5.76 -14.04
CA HIS A 240 -7.26 5.45 -14.64
C HIS A 240 -7.01 3.95 -14.86
N LEU A 241 -7.97 3.23 -15.46
CA LEU A 241 -7.90 1.77 -15.64
C LEU A 241 -6.71 1.32 -16.53
N ASP A 242 -6.12 2.22 -17.29
CA ASP A 242 -4.91 2.02 -18.09
C ASP A 242 -3.62 1.98 -17.24
N GLN A 243 -3.68 2.44 -15.99
CA GLN A 243 -2.55 2.49 -15.08
C GLN A 243 -2.50 1.24 -14.17
N PRO A 244 -1.30 0.81 -13.74
CA PRO A 244 -1.18 -0.25 -12.73
C PRO A 244 -1.62 0.25 -11.34
N ALA A 245 -1.97 -0.70 -10.45
CA ALA A 245 -2.30 -0.45 -9.05
C ALA A 245 -1.36 -1.22 -8.11
N ARG A 246 -0.07 -1.23 -8.42
CA ARG A 246 0.93 -2.01 -7.68
C ARG A 246 1.47 -1.22 -6.49
N VAL A 247 1.60 -1.90 -5.36
CA VAL A 247 2.36 -1.40 -4.19
C VAL A 247 3.54 -2.33 -3.91
N ARG A 248 4.59 -1.79 -3.28
CA ARG A 248 5.83 -2.52 -3.01
C ARG A 248 5.97 -2.97 -1.56
N THR A 249 5.26 -2.34 -0.64
CA THR A 249 5.21 -2.70 0.78
C THR A 249 3.84 -2.37 1.36
N VAL A 250 3.48 -3.08 2.42
CA VAL A 250 2.23 -2.89 3.16
C VAL A 250 2.53 -2.63 4.64
N ILE A 251 1.84 -1.67 5.23
CA ILE A 251 1.82 -1.43 6.67
C ILE A 251 0.41 -1.76 7.15
N ASP A 252 0.29 -2.85 7.87
CA ASP A 252 -0.94 -3.36 8.47
C ASP A 252 -1.01 -2.98 9.95
N HIS A 253 -1.99 -2.14 10.30
CA HIS A 253 -2.34 -1.84 11.68
C HIS A 253 -3.71 -2.44 11.99
N TRP A 254 -3.72 -3.59 12.71
CA TRP A 254 -4.92 -4.33 13.16
C TRP A 254 -5.99 -4.54 12.07
N GLY A 255 -5.56 -5.01 10.90
CA GLY A 255 -6.43 -5.38 9.78
C GLY A 255 -6.89 -6.83 9.81
N GLY A 256 -7.55 -7.25 8.73
CA GLY A 256 -8.04 -8.63 8.55
C GLY A 256 -8.15 -9.03 7.07
N LEU A 257 -8.59 -10.27 6.83
CA LEU A 257 -8.46 -10.95 5.54
C LEU A 257 -9.79 -11.19 4.80
N GLU A 258 -10.89 -10.56 5.22
CA GLU A 258 -12.22 -10.90 4.69
C GLU A 258 -12.34 -10.74 3.17
N HIS A 259 -11.74 -9.71 2.57
CA HIS A 259 -11.70 -9.55 1.11
C HIS A 259 -11.07 -10.76 0.41
N LEU A 260 -9.94 -11.24 0.95
CA LEU A 260 -9.19 -12.35 0.37
C LEU A 260 -9.92 -13.66 0.54
N ARG A 261 -10.60 -13.87 1.69
CA ARG A 261 -11.46 -15.04 1.93
C ARG A 261 -12.65 -15.08 0.96
N ILE A 262 -13.27 -13.93 0.69
CA ILE A 262 -14.37 -13.87 -0.29
C ILE A 262 -13.84 -14.19 -1.69
N LEU A 263 -12.72 -13.61 -2.12
CA LEU A 263 -12.10 -13.94 -3.40
C LEU A 263 -11.72 -15.43 -3.50
N GLU A 264 -11.16 -16.00 -2.44
CA GLU A 264 -10.83 -17.42 -2.39
C GLU A 264 -12.08 -18.30 -2.51
N ALA A 265 -13.15 -17.93 -1.80
CA ALA A 265 -14.43 -18.65 -1.89
C ALA A 265 -15.06 -18.56 -3.30
N LEU A 266 -14.92 -17.41 -3.98
CA LEU A 266 -15.46 -17.20 -5.32
C LEU A 266 -14.66 -17.89 -6.43
N ASP A 267 -13.34 -17.96 -6.28
CA ASP A 267 -12.43 -18.41 -7.35
C ASP A 267 -11.78 -19.77 -7.06
N GLY A 268 -11.92 -20.29 -5.83
CA GLY A 268 -11.34 -21.58 -5.41
C GLY A 268 -9.81 -21.55 -5.25
N ARG A 269 -9.19 -20.35 -5.13
CA ARG A 269 -7.74 -20.21 -4.95
C ARG A 269 -7.39 -19.07 -3.98
N SER A 270 -6.33 -19.27 -3.21
CA SER A 270 -5.69 -18.21 -2.43
C SER A 270 -5.10 -17.13 -3.35
N ARG A 271 -5.04 -15.92 -2.84
CA ARG A 271 -4.31 -14.81 -3.50
C ARG A 271 -2.88 -14.66 -2.98
N PHE A 272 -2.54 -15.32 -1.87
CA PHE A 272 -1.19 -15.28 -1.33
C PHE A 272 -0.22 -16.07 -2.20
N ASP A 273 0.86 -15.42 -2.66
CA ASP A 273 1.95 -16.02 -3.42
C ASP A 273 3.31 -15.34 -3.12
N ASP A 274 4.38 -15.76 -3.80
CA ASP A 274 5.74 -15.24 -3.60
C ASP A 274 6.00 -13.87 -4.27
N GLY A 275 5.02 -13.36 -5.03
CA GLY A 275 5.02 -12.02 -5.64
C GLY A 275 4.39 -10.93 -4.78
N ASP A 276 3.85 -11.28 -3.61
CA ASP A 276 3.18 -10.35 -2.69
C ASP A 276 4.13 -9.27 -2.16
N ALA A 277 3.55 -8.12 -1.83
CA ALA A 277 4.30 -7.04 -1.19
C ALA A 277 4.66 -7.41 0.27
N PRO A 278 5.92 -7.24 0.73
CA PRO A 278 6.28 -7.40 2.14
C PRO A 278 5.37 -6.61 3.08
N VAL A 279 5.06 -7.17 4.27
CA VAL A 279 4.12 -6.58 5.22
C VAL A 279 4.70 -6.37 6.62
N SER A 280 4.44 -5.20 7.21
CA SER A 280 4.61 -4.97 8.64
C SER A 280 3.26 -5.08 9.34
N ILE A 281 3.13 -6.00 10.28
CA ILE A 281 1.90 -6.34 10.99
C ILE A 281 2.00 -5.85 12.43
N VAL A 282 1.14 -4.92 12.84
CA VAL A 282 1.00 -4.48 14.22
C VAL A 282 -0.42 -4.76 14.69
N HIS A 283 -0.62 -5.52 15.78
CA HIS A 283 -1.95 -5.91 16.24
C HIS A 283 -1.99 -6.14 17.74
N GLY A 284 -3.05 -5.65 18.39
CA GLY A 284 -3.27 -5.85 19.83
C GLY A 284 -3.75 -7.26 20.15
N THR A 285 -3.13 -7.93 21.12
CA THR A 285 -3.52 -9.32 21.49
C THR A 285 -4.87 -9.40 22.21
N ALA A 286 -5.39 -8.26 22.73
CA ALA A 286 -6.71 -8.15 23.35
C ALA A 286 -7.72 -7.38 22.47
N ASP A 287 -7.50 -7.35 21.13
CA ASP A 287 -8.42 -6.69 20.19
C ASP A 287 -9.76 -7.44 20.11
N ALA A 288 -10.83 -6.75 20.54
CA ALA A 288 -12.19 -7.29 20.52
C ALA A 288 -13.00 -6.90 19.27
N THR A 289 -12.44 -6.03 18.39
CA THR A 289 -13.07 -5.53 17.17
C THR A 289 -12.62 -6.34 15.96
N VAL A 290 -11.32 -6.45 15.76
CA VAL A 290 -10.68 -7.33 14.78
C VAL A 290 -9.85 -8.35 15.57
N PRO A 291 -10.27 -9.59 15.67
CA PRO A 291 -9.60 -10.58 16.51
C PRO A 291 -8.11 -10.75 16.13
N PHE A 292 -7.25 -10.88 17.12
CA PHE A 292 -5.80 -11.07 16.91
C PHE A 292 -5.46 -12.26 16.01
N THR A 293 -6.36 -13.25 15.94
CA THR A 293 -6.26 -14.37 15.01
C THR A 293 -6.19 -13.97 13.54
N GLU A 294 -6.65 -12.76 13.17
CA GLU A 294 -6.49 -12.21 11.82
C GLU A 294 -5.01 -11.92 11.50
N ALA A 295 -4.31 -11.30 12.45
CA ALA A 295 -2.87 -11.05 12.33
C ALA A 295 -2.06 -12.35 12.31
N GLU A 296 -2.45 -13.36 13.10
CA GLU A 296 -1.84 -14.70 13.08
C GLU A 296 -2.06 -15.40 11.73
N ALA A 297 -3.27 -15.27 11.16
CA ALA A 297 -3.59 -15.83 9.84
C ALA A 297 -2.79 -15.15 8.72
N LEU A 298 -2.69 -13.81 8.75
CA LEU A 298 -1.87 -13.05 7.80
C LEU A 298 -0.39 -13.47 7.90
N ARG A 299 0.16 -13.52 9.12
CA ARG A 299 1.52 -14.01 9.34
C ARG A 299 1.72 -15.43 8.81
N ALA A 300 0.77 -16.34 9.05
CA ALA A 300 0.86 -17.72 8.59
C ALA A 300 0.89 -17.81 7.06
N ALA A 301 0.13 -16.98 6.35
CA ALA A 301 0.15 -16.89 4.89
C ALA A 301 1.53 -16.43 4.38
N TYR A 302 2.11 -15.39 4.99
CA TYR A 302 3.44 -14.90 4.62
C TYR A 302 4.57 -15.89 4.93
N VAL A 303 4.44 -16.66 6.03
CA VAL A 303 5.36 -17.79 6.30
C VAL A 303 5.28 -18.85 5.22
N ALA A 304 4.07 -19.15 4.73
CA ALA A 304 3.85 -20.16 3.70
C ALA A 304 4.39 -19.76 2.31
N THR A 305 4.29 -18.48 1.95
CA THR A 305 4.80 -17.96 0.67
C THR A 305 6.30 -17.61 0.70
N GLY A 306 6.87 -17.42 1.89
CA GLY A 306 8.27 -17.01 2.05
C GLY A 306 8.53 -15.53 1.80
N VAL A 307 7.49 -14.72 1.61
CA VAL A 307 7.60 -13.27 1.49
C VAL A 307 7.98 -12.64 2.83
N ALA A 308 8.78 -11.58 2.80
CA ALA A 308 9.25 -10.90 4.00
C ALA A 308 8.11 -10.26 4.79
N TYR A 309 8.14 -10.39 6.10
CA TYR A 309 7.20 -9.75 7.01
C TYR A 309 7.86 -9.33 8.32
N ALA A 310 7.29 -8.31 8.99
CA ALA A 310 7.55 -8.00 10.39
C ALA A 310 6.27 -8.23 11.20
N PHE A 311 6.39 -8.73 12.43
CA PHE A 311 5.23 -9.07 13.27
C PHE A 311 5.41 -8.52 14.68
N HIS A 312 4.53 -7.62 15.07
CA HIS A 312 4.59 -6.85 16.31
C HIS A 312 3.29 -7.02 17.11
N PRO A 313 3.12 -8.09 17.89
CA PRO A 313 2.00 -8.24 18.79
C PRO A 313 2.11 -7.22 19.94
N LEU A 314 1.02 -6.50 20.20
CA LEU A 314 0.91 -5.56 21.30
C LEU A 314 0.19 -6.25 22.46
N GLU A 315 0.94 -6.75 23.44
CA GLU A 315 0.42 -7.55 24.54
C GLU A 315 -0.61 -6.80 25.41
N GLY A 316 -1.81 -7.38 25.53
CA GLY A 316 -2.91 -6.83 26.34
C GLY A 316 -3.56 -5.56 25.78
N VAL A 317 -3.16 -5.14 24.57
CA VAL A 317 -3.67 -3.92 23.91
C VAL A 317 -4.90 -4.26 23.06
N GLY A 318 -5.89 -3.35 23.07
CA GLY A 318 -7.10 -3.44 22.26
C GLY A 318 -6.98 -2.81 20.89
N HIS A 319 -8.15 -2.61 20.23
CA HIS A 319 -8.25 -2.03 18.88
C HIS A 319 -7.87 -0.54 18.84
N GLY A 320 -7.25 -0.08 17.75
CA GLY A 320 -7.02 1.35 17.51
C GLY A 320 -5.85 1.95 18.29
N ALA A 321 -4.80 1.18 18.54
CA ALA A 321 -3.69 1.55 19.42
C ALA A 321 -2.67 2.51 18.77
N TRP A 322 -3.10 3.61 18.18
CA TRP A 322 -2.27 4.56 17.41
C TRP A 322 -1.09 5.16 18.20
N THR A 323 -1.19 5.20 19.54
CA THR A 323 -0.13 5.72 20.42
C THR A 323 0.77 4.64 21.01
N ALA A 324 0.60 3.38 20.57
CA ALA A 324 1.45 2.28 21.03
C ALA A 324 2.90 2.45 20.55
N THR A 325 3.80 1.82 21.29
CA THR A 325 5.22 1.73 20.93
C THR A 325 5.69 0.29 20.95
N VAL A 326 6.66 -0.03 20.13
CA VAL A 326 7.33 -1.34 20.12
C VAL A 326 8.81 -1.14 20.29
N GLY A 327 9.38 -1.67 21.39
CA GLY A 327 10.78 -1.45 21.71
C GLY A 327 11.17 0.01 21.92
N GLY A 328 10.20 0.88 22.23
CA GLY A 328 10.38 2.33 22.39
C GLY A 328 10.19 3.14 21.10
N ALA A 329 10.06 2.49 19.93
CA ALA A 329 9.76 3.16 18.66
C ALA A 329 8.25 3.41 18.51
N THR A 330 7.84 4.55 17.97
CA THR A 330 6.45 4.84 17.59
C THR A 330 6.02 4.02 16.38
N LEU A 331 4.73 4.00 16.06
CA LEU A 331 4.24 3.29 14.87
C LEU A 331 4.77 3.90 13.58
N GLU A 332 4.95 5.23 13.51
CA GLU A 332 5.57 5.90 12.37
C GLU A 332 7.04 5.51 12.20
N GLU A 333 7.79 5.41 13.31
CA GLU A 333 9.19 4.99 13.29
C GLU A 333 9.35 3.52 12.86
N LEU A 334 8.46 2.64 13.32
CA LEU A 334 8.43 1.24 12.87
C LEU A 334 8.11 1.14 11.38
N ALA A 335 7.07 1.85 10.94
CA ALA A 335 6.62 1.83 9.56
C ALA A 335 7.72 2.32 8.60
N ILE A 336 8.32 3.47 8.88
CA ILE A 336 9.36 4.04 8.00
C ILE A 336 10.62 3.16 7.97
N ALA A 337 11.03 2.58 9.11
CA ALA A 337 12.17 1.68 9.18
C ALA A 337 11.94 0.43 8.32
N PHE A 338 10.76 -0.17 8.41
CA PHE A 338 10.39 -1.33 7.59
C PHE A 338 10.38 -0.98 6.10
N VAL A 339 9.77 0.15 5.70
CA VAL A 339 9.72 0.58 4.29
C VAL A 339 11.13 0.82 3.74
N ILE A 340 12.00 1.52 4.49
CA ILE A 340 13.38 1.77 4.08
C ILE A 340 14.12 0.45 3.84
N GLU A 341 13.99 -0.52 4.75
CA GLU A 341 14.63 -1.82 4.65
C GLU A 341 14.12 -2.61 3.44
N GLN A 342 12.79 -2.79 3.31
CA GLN A 342 12.19 -3.65 2.29
C GLN A 342 12.32 -3.06 0.88
N GLN A 343 12.35 -1.75 0.76
CA GLN A 343 12.54 -1.06 -0.51
C GLN A 343 13.99 -0.69 -0.80
N ALA A 344 14.93 -0.98 0.11
CA ALA A 344 16.34 -0.65 0.02
C ALA A 344 16.59 0.84 -0.29
N LEU A 345 15.84 1.75 0.36
CA LEU A 345 15.95 3.19 0.14
C LEU A 345 17.27 3.75 0.65
N VAL A 346 17.80 4.76 -0.03
CA VAL A 346 18.99 5.49 0.43
C VAL A 346 18.58 6.50 1.50
N VAL A 347 19.19 6.41 2.68
CA VAL A 347 18.95 7.35 3.78
C VAL A 347 20.09 8.35 3.85
N SER A 348 19.74 9.63 3.78
CA SER A 348 20.70 10.75 4.01
C SER A 348 20.41 11.45 5.35
N GLU A 349 21.41 12.09 5.92
CA GLU A 349 21.31 12.87 7.16
C GLU A 349 20.49 14.15 6.97
#